data_30afa0e1e4f049df6ef1d834f70e1ff0
#
_entry.id   30afa0e1e4f049df6ef1d834f70e1ff0
#
_cell.length_a   1.000
_cell.length_b   1.000
_cell.length_c   1.000
_cell.angle_alpha   90.00
_cell.angle_beta   90.00
_cell.angle_gamma   90.00
#
_symmetry.space_group_name_H-M   'P 1'
#
loop_
_entity.id
_entity.type
_entity.pdbx_description
1 polymer ?
#
loop_
_entity_poly.entity_id
_entity_poly.type
_entity_poly.pdbx_seq_one_letter_code
_entity_poly.pdbx_strand_id
1 'polypeptide(L)'
;MSAPALELVSVGRDYPGGVAALADVSLAIQPSELVAIVGRSGSGKSTLLNVMGTLDLPSTGSVLIGGTDTRSLDDRQLSSLRGDTIGFVFQSFHLTDGLTAEQNVMTALLYGRTPRRQRADRAREALHRVGLGARLDHRAQQLSGGERQRVAIARAIVTDPLLVLADEPTGALDTTNGENIMNLLETLNSQGTTVVVITHDRQIADRLPRRIELRDGHLVADSSGAAAHV
;
A
#
# COMPACT_ATOMS: atom_id res chain seq x y z
N MET A 1 -20.95 -13.61 -0.70
CA MET A 1 -20.17 -12.36 -0.48
C MET A 1 -18.71 -12.75 -0.55
N SER A 2 -17.89 -12.04 -1.33
CA SER A 2 -16.44 -12.28 -1.37
C SER A 2 -15.81 -11.89 -0.04
N ALA A 3 -14.70 -12.55 0.34
CA ALA A 3 -13.94 -12.15 1.52
C ALA A 3 -13.38 -10.73 1.33
N PRO A 4 -13.25 -9.91 2.41
CA PRO A 4 -12.57 -8.62 2.36
C PRO A 4 -11.14 -8.77 1.80
N ALA A 5 -10.64 -7.75 1.10
CA ALA A 5 -9.25 -7.69 0.68
C ALA A 5 -8.32 -7.63 1.88
N LEU A 6 -8.73 -6.87 2.91
CA LEU A 6 -8.06 -6.78 4.21
C LEU A 6 -9.10 -6.73 5.32
N GLU A 7 -8.86 -7.45 6.41
CA GLU A 7 -9.67 -7.37 7.62
C GLU A 7 -8.75 -7.36 8.85
N LEU A 8 -8.98 -6.41 9.73
CA LEU A 8 -8.38 -6.29 11.05
C LEU A 8 -9.45 -6.58 12.09
N VAL A 9 -9.16 -7.47 13.03
CA VAL A 9 -10.09 -7.84 14.12
C VAL A 9 -9.41 -7.58 15.45
N SER A 10 -9.87 -6.55 16.18
CA SER A 10 -9.36 -6.14 17.50
C SER A 10 -7.83 -6.07 17.57
N VAL A 11 -7.21 -5.46 16.55
CA VAL A 11 -5.77 -5.39 16.42
C VAL A 11 -5.18 -4.37 17.38
N GLY A 12 -4.25 -4.84 18.23
CA GLY A 12 -3.38 -3.99 19.04
C GLY A 12 -1.91 -4.18 18.68
N ARG A 13 -1.10 -3.13 18.82
CA ARG A 13 0.35 -3.19 18.66
C ARG A 13 1.07 -2.40 19.75
N ASP A 14 1.80 -3.13 20.58
CA ASP A 14 2.63 -2.59 21.66
C ASP A 14 4.10 -2.69 21.28
N TYR A 15 4.87 -1.65 21.59
CA TYR A 15 6.31 -1.63 21.44
C TYR A 15 7.01 -1.64 22.80
N PRO A 16 8.28 -2.08 22.87
CA PRO A 16 9.08 -2.03 24.08
C PRO A 16 9.07 -0.61 24.67
N GLY A 17 8.94 -0.53 26.01
CA GLY A 17 8.80 0.77 26.70
C GLY A 17 7.36 1.17 27.01
N GLY A 18 6.37 0.31 26.77
CA GLY A 18 4.97 0.53 27.14
C GLY A 18 4.20 1.46 26.18
N VAL A 19 4.69 1.64 24.96
CA VAL A 19 4.02 2.46 23.94
C VAL A 19 3.01 1.60 23.21
N ALA A 20 1.71 1.78 23.48
CA ALA A 20 0.62 1.23 22.70
C ALA A 20 0.43 2.09 21.43
N ALA A 21 0.90 1.58 20.29
CA ALA A 21 0.81 2.30 19.01
C ALA A 21 -0.52 2.06 18.29
N LEU A 22 -1.16 0.90 18.53
CA LEU A 22 -2.52 0.59 18.10
C LEU A 22 -3.27 -0.08 19.26
N ALA A 23 -4.55 0.25 19.39
CA ALA A 23 -5.41 -0.31 20.44
C ALA A 23 -6.81 -0.63 19.87
N ASP A 24 -7.17 -1.90 19.88
CA ASP A 24 -8.48 -2.44 19.48
C ASP A 24 -8.96 -1.95 18.10
N VAL A 25 -8.08 -1.98 17.10
CA VAL A 25 -8.40 -1.55 15.74
C VAL A 25 -9.13 -2.66 15.00
N SER A 26 -10.39 -2.40 14.64
CA SER A 26 -11.21 -3.30 13.80
C SER A 26 -11.62 -2.57 12.51
N LEU A 27 -11.31 -3.15 11.35
CA LEU A 27 -11.49 -2.53 10.05
C LEU A 27 -11.61 -3.60 8.97
N ALA A 28 -12.56 -3.46 8.05
CA ALA A 28 -12.64 -4.29 6.84
C ALA A 28 -12.57 -3.39 5.59
N ILE A 29 -11.71 -3.77 4.63
CA ILE A 29 -11.58 -3.13 3.32
C ILE A 29 -12.01 -4.14 2.27
N GLN A 30 -13.03 -3.78 1.49
CA GLN A 30 -13.57 -4.66 0.46
C GLN A 30 -12.71 -4.62 -0.82
N PRO A 31 -12.77 -5.66 -1.67
CA PRO A 31 -12.14 -5.61 -3.00
C PRO A 31 -12.59 -4.37 -3.79
N SER A 32 -11.66 -3.75 -4.50
CA SER A 32 -11.86 -2.55 -5.33
C SER A 32 -12.27 -1.29 -4.55
N GLU A 33 -12.14 -1.25 -3.22
CA GLU A 33 -12.28 0.01 -2.49
C GLU A 33 -11.07 0.92 -2.66
N LEU A 34 -11.33 2.22 -2.62
CA LEU A 34 -10.33 3.29 -2.55
C LEU A 34 -10.55 4.05 -1.24
N VAL A 35 -9.59 3.92 -0.32
CA VAL A 35 -9.74 4.36 1.07
C VAL A 35 -8.60 5.30 1.46
N ALA A 36 -8.93 6.40 2.12
CA ALA A 36 -7.97 7.25 2.82
C ALA A 36 -7.92 6.89 4.31
N ILE A 37 -6.73 6.70 4.87
CA ILE A 37 -6.50 6.64 6.31
C ILE A 37 -5.76 7.91 6.72
N VAL A 38 -6.38 8.71 7.57
CA VAL A 38 -5.85 10.00 8.02
C VAL A 38 -5.61 10.02 9.52
N GLY A 39 -4.74 10.91 9.96
CA GLY A 39 -4.44 11.15 11.38
C GLY A 39 -3.25 12.06 11.56
N ARG A 40 -3.09 12.63 12.74
CA ARG A 40 -1.94 13.48 13.07
C ARG A 40 -0.63 12.68 13.09
N SER A 41 0.51 13.37 13.07
CA SER A 41 1.79 12.72 13.35
C SER A 41 1.74 12.01 14.70
N GLY A 42 2.27 10.77 14.77
CA GLY A 42 2.22 9.97 16.00
C GLY A 42 0.90 9.25 16.28
N SER A 43 -0.15 9.36 15.44
CA SER A 43 -1.44 8.69 15.68
C SER A 43 -1.42 7.17 15.45
N GLY A 44 -0.30 6.56 15.01
CA GLY A 44 -0.19 5.13 14.75
C GLY A 44 -0.31 4.72 13.27
N LYS A 45 -0.41 5.67 12.31
CA LYS A 45 -0.62 5.36 10.87
C LYS A 45 0.44 4.46 10.28
N SER A 46 1.72 4.75 10.52
CA SER A 46 2.82 3.92 9.98
C SER A 46 2.84 2.53 10.62
N THR A 47 2.49 2.43 11.91
CA THR A 47 2.31 1.13 12.57
C THR A 47 1.13 0.37 11.94
N LEU A 48 0.01 1.05 11.71
CA LEU A 48 -1.16 0.44 11.07
C LEU A 48 -0.82 -0.06 9.66
N LEU A 49 -0.10 0.75 8.85
CA LEU A 49 0.39 0.32 7.52
C LEU A 49 1.27 -0.92 7.62
N ASN A 50 2.23 -0.93 8.55
CA ASN A 50 3.14 -2.08 8.72
C ASN A 50 2.38 -3.35 9.11
N VAL A 51 1.38 -3.23 9.98
CA VAL A 51 0.55 -4.37 10.40
C VAL A 51 -0.37 -4.83 9.26
N MET A 52 -1.05 -3.91 8.56
CA MET A 52 -1.84 -4.23 7.36
C MET A 52 -1.01 -4.88 6.27
N GLY A 53 0.23 -4.41 6.11
CA GLY A 53 1.18 -4.90 5.12
C GLY A 53 1.95 -6.15 5.54
N THR A 54 1.70 -6.72 6.72
CA THR A 54 2.44 -7.86 7.28
C THR A 54 3.96 -7.63 7.37
N LEU A 55 4.38 -6.36 7.47
CA LEU A 55 5.77 -5.97 7.75
C LEU A 55 6.06 -6.02 9.24
N ASP A 56 5.01 -5.90 10.06
CA ASP A 56 5.03 -6.07 11.49
C ASP A 56 3.83 -6.94 11.92
N LEU A 57 3.97 -7.66 13.02
CA LEU A 57 2.90 -8.52 13.54
C LEU A 57 2.11 -7.79 14.63
N PRO A 58 0.78 -7.99 14.71
CA PRO A 58 0.00 -7.44 15.81
C PRO A 58 0.40 -8.10 17.15
N SER A 59 0.34 -7.35 18.25
CA SER A 59 0.50 -7.86 19.60
C SER A 59 -0.75 -8.60 20.05
N THR A 60 -1.94 -8.12 19.64
CA THR A 60 -3.25 -8.73 19.90
C THR A 60 -4.12 -8.65 18.65
N GLY A 61 -5.18 -9.43 18.60
CA GLY A 61 -6.12 -9.47 17.48
C GLY A 61 -5.58 -10.26 16.29
N SER A 62 -6.17 -10.07 15.13
CA SER A 62 -5.80 -10.77 13.87
C SER A 62 -5.89 -9.87 12.65
N VAL A 63 -5.03 -10.20 11.67
CA VAL A 63 -5.00 -9.59 10.33
C VAL A 63 -5.32 -10.68 9.32
N LEU A 64 -6.35 -10.46 8.49
CA LEU A 64 -6.72 -11.37 7.42
C LEU A 64 -6.49 -10.66 6.07
N ILE A 65 -5.80 -11.33 5.16
CA ILE A 65 -5.57 -10.87 3.77
C ILE A 65 -6.29 -11.83 2.83
N GLY A 66 -7.31 -11.33 2.12
CA GLY A 66 -8.14 -12.18 1.26
C GLY A 66 -8.76 -13.38 2.00
N GLY A 67 -9.11 -13.19 3.29
CA GLY A 67 -9.64 -14.23 4.17
C GLY A 67 -8.60 -15.16 4.81
N THR A 68 -7.30 -15.00 4.52
CA THR A 68 -6.21 -15.78 5.13
C THR A 68 -5.73 -15.11 6.41
N ASP A 69 -5.86 -15.76 7.57
CA ASP A 69 -5.34 -15.27 8.87
C ASP A 69 -3.81 -15.37 8.88
N THR A 70 -3.15 -14.21 8.99
CA THR A 70 -1.68 -14.10 8.95
C THR A 70 -0.98 -14.77 10.13
N ARG A 71 -1.66 -14.94 11.28
CA ARG A 71 -1.11 -15.63 12.48
C ARG A 71 -0.90 -17.12 12.25
N SER A 72 -1.60 -17.71 11.29
CA SER A 72 -1.48 -19.13 10.95
C SER A 72 -0.29 -19.44 10.05
N LEU A 73 0.44 -18.40 9.61
CA LEU A 73 1.49 -18.49 8.60
C LEU A 73 2.88 -18.41 9.24
N ASP A 74 3.81 -19.19 8.72
CA ASP A 74 5.23 -19.04 9.03
C ASP A 74 5.85 -17.85 8.25
N ASP A 75 7.09 -17.47 8.56
CA ASP A 75 7.79 -16.35 7.93
C ASP A 75 7.91 -16.48 6.40
N ARG A 76 8.09 -17.70 5.90
CA ARG A 76 8.17 -17.98 4.46
C ARG A 76 6.82 -17.78 3.79
N GLN A 77 5.77 -18.27 4.43
CA GLN A 77 4.39 -18.12 3.95
C GLN A 77 3.95 -16.66 3.99
N LEU A 78 4.27 -15.92 5.06
CA LEU A 78 4.03 -14.48 5.16
C LEU A 78 4.77 -13.70 4.07
N SER A 79 6.04 -14.04 3.80
CA SER A 79 6.80 -13.41 2.73
C SER A 79 6.21 -13.69 1.35
N SER A 80 5.72 -14.91 1.10
CA SER A 80 5.03 -15.27 -0.15
C SER A 80 3.69 -14.54 -0.27
N LEU A 81 2.88 -14.54 0.79
CA LEU A 81 1.61 -13.83 0.82
C LEU A 81 1.84 -12.34 0.48
N ARG A 82 2.75 -11.68 1.20
CA ARG A 82 3.08 -10.27 0.97
C ARG A 82 3.52 -10.00 -0.46
N GLY A 83 4.45 -10.82 -0.99
CA GLY A 83 4.99 -10.65 -2.34
C GLY A 83 3.97 -10.87 -3.46
N ASP A 84 2.99 -11.74 -3.24
CA ASP A 84 1.98 -12.08 -4.24
C ASP A 84 0.70 -11.21 -4.15
N THR A 85 0.39 -10.66 -2.95
CA THR A 85 -0.94 -10.05 -2.70
C THR A 85 -0.90 -8.59 -2.27
N ILE A 86 0.25 -8.05 -1.85
CA ILE A 86 0.34 -6.68 -1.36
C ILE A 86 1.38 -5.89 -2.15
N GLY A 87 0.96 -4.76 -2.73
CA GLY A 87 1.84 -3.77 -3.32
C GLY A 87 2.10 -2.62 -2.35
N PHE A 88 3.35 -2.16 -2.26
CA PHE A 88 3.71 -1.01 -1.43
C PHE A 88 4.18 0.16 -2.25
N VAL A 89 3.67 1.35 -1.93
CA VAL A 89 4.10 2.65 -2.45
C VAL A 89 4.48 3.52 -1.27
N PHE A 90 5.73 3.99 -1.22
CA PHE A 90 6.24 4.81 -0.12
C PHE A 90 6.55 6.23 -0.59
N GLN A 91 6.56 7.18 0.33
CA GLN A 91 6.94 8.57 0.09
C GLN A 91 8.36 8.69 -0.50
N SER A 92 9.31 7.89 -0.03
CA SER A 92 10.73 7.94 -0.44
C SER A 92 11.06 7.06 -1.64
N PHE A 93 10.09 6.64 -2.44
CA PHE A 93 10.21 5.81 -3.66
C PHE A 93 10.90 4.45 -3.47
N HIS A 94 11.96 4.38 -2.69
CA HIS A 94 12.80 3.19 -2.44
C HIS A 94 13.22 2.46 -3.73
N LEU A 95 13.65 3.23 -4.72
CA LEU A 95 14.25 2.67 -5.93
C LEU A 95 15.71 2.34 -5.67
N THR A 96 16.17 1.21 -6.23
CA THR A 96 17.56 0.81 -6.16
C THR A 96 18.39 1.65 -7.14
N ASP A 97 19.39 2.35 -6.62
CA ASP A 97 20.31 3.13 -7.43
C ASP A 97 21.09 2.23 -8.41
N GLY A 98 21.37 2.79 -9.59
CA GLY A 98 22.07 2.07 -10.65
C GLY A 98 21.21 1.13 -11.48
N LEU A 99 20.04 0.70 -10.98
CA LEU A 99 19.08 -0.07 -11.76
C LEU A 99 18.22 0.83 -12.68
N THR A 100 17.82 0.29 -13.83
CA THR A 100 16.84 0.94 -14.71
C THR A 100 15.42 0.90 -14.12
N ALA A 101 14.47 1.65 -14.71
CA ALA A 101 13.07 1.58 -14.34
C ALA A 101 12.53 0.14 -14.47
N GLU A 102 12.79 -0.54 -15.59
CA GLU A 102 12.42 -1.94 -15.79
C GLU A 102 13.01 -2.85 -14.72
N GLN A 103 14.31 -2.72 -14.44
CA GLN A 103 14.99 -3.55 -13.42
C GLN A 103 14.43 -3.30 -12.02
N ASN A 104 14.13 -2.04 -11.67
CA ASN A 104 13.50 -1.71 -10.38
C ASN A 104 12.13 -2.36 -10.23
N VAL A 105 11.30 -2.40 -11.28
CA VAL A 105 10.00 -3.07 -11.25
C VAL A 105 10.18 -4.60 -11.17
N MET A 106 11.16 -5.16 -11.90
CA MET A 106 11.47 -6.60 -11.86
C MET A 106 11.85 -7.10 -10.45
N THR A 107 12.36 -6.25 -9.55
CA THR A 107 12.72 -6.66 -8.18
C THR A 107 11.54 -7.26 -7.42
N ALA A 108 10.32 -6.76 -7.62
CA ALA A 108 9.12 -7.30 -6.98
C ALA A 108 8.78 -8.74 -7.44
N LEU A 109 9.23 -9.12 -8.63
CA LEU A 109 8.97 -10.45 -9.21
C LEU A 109 10.02 -11.49 -8.82
N LEU A 110 11.06 -11.12 -8.03
CA LEU A 110 12.16 -12.04 -7.70
C LEU A 110 11.72 -13.15 -6.75
N TYR A 111 10.82 -12.84 -5.81
CA TYR A 111 10.40 -13.73 -4.74
C TYR A 111 9.00 -14.34 -4.95
N GLY A 112 8.28 -13.91 -6.01
CA GLY A 112 6.95 -14.39 -6.35
C GLY A 112 6.97 -15.59 -7.32
N ARG A 113 5.78 -16.01 -7.75
CA ARG A 113 5.55 -17.16 -8.63
C ARG A 113 5.85 -16.89 -10.11
N THR A 114 6.24 -15.65 -10.47
CA THR A 114 6.45 -15.27 -11.88
C THR A 114 7.71 -15.93 -12.45
N PRO A 115 7.58 -16.76 -13.51
CA PRO A 115 8.72 -17.39 -14.17
C PRO A 115 9.73 -16.34 -14.68
N ARG A 116 11.03 -16.62 -14.55
CA ARG A 116 12.11 -15.69 -14.92
C ARG A 116 11.94 -15.12 -16.35
N ARG A 117 11.50 -15.95 -17.31
CA ARG A 117 11.31 -15.56 -18.71
C ARG A 117 10.19 -14.51 -18.91
N GLN A 118 9.24 -14.38 -17.98
CA GLN A 118 8.11 -13.45 -18.08
C GLN A 118 8.33 -12.15 -17.30
N ARG A 119 9.38 -12.05 -16.49
CA ARG A 119 9.56 -10.92 -15.56
C ARG A 119 9.77 -9.60 -16.29
N ALA A 120 10.58 -9.60 -17.36
CA ALA A 120 10.85 -8.39 -18.13
C ALA A 120 9.56 -7.88 -18.83
N ASP A 121 8.80 -8.78 -19.46
CA ASP A 121 7.57 -8.40 -20.16
C ASP A 121 6.52 -7.85 -19.17
N ARG A 122 6.34 -8.49 -18.02
CA ARG A 122 5.45 -7.98 -16.96
C ARG A 122 5.91 -6.61 -16.44
N ALA A 123 7.20 -6.41 -16.24
CA ALA A 123 7.74 -5.13 -15.79
C ALA A 123 7.49 -4.02 -16.81
N ARG A 124 7.68 -4.30 -18.11
CA ARG A 124 7.38 -3.35 -19.19
C ARG A 124 5.90 -3.01 -19.24
N GLU A 125 5.04 -4.02 -19.15
CA GLU A 125 3.59 -3.81 -19.12
C GLU A 125 3.18 -2.92 -17.94
N ALA A 126 3.68 -3.20 -16.73
CA ALA A 126 3.41 -2.37 -15.56
C ALA A 126 3.90 -0.92 -15.75
N LEU A 127 5.08 -0.71 -16.36
CA LEU A 127 5.60 0.62 -16.69
C LEU A 127 4.76 1.33 -17.75
N HIS A 128 4.24 0.61 -18.73
CA HIS A 128 3.29 1.18 -19.70
C HIS A 128 1.99 1.62 -19.02
N ARG A 129 1.44 0.84 -18.09
CA ARG A 129 0.23 1.18 -17.32
C ARG A 129 0.37 2.48 -16.53
N VAL A 130 1.58 2.82 -16.09
CA VAL A 130 1.86 4.09 -15.37
C VAL A 130 2.40 5.21 -16.27
N GLY A 131 2.38 5.03 -17.60
CA GLY A 131 2.80 6.05 -18.58
C GLY A 131 4.31 6.21 -18.73
N LEU A 132 5.11 5.18 -18.40
CA LEU A 132 6.57 5.19 -18.46
C LEU A 132 7.17 4.28 -19.56
N GLY A 133 6.39 3.91 -20.57
CA GLY A 133 6.86 3.05 -21.66
C GLY A 133 8.08 3.60 -22.43
N ALA A 134 8.28 4.92 -22.47
CA ALA A 134 9.45 5.55 -23.09
C ALA A 134 10.65 5.70 -22.13
N ARG A 135 10.57 5.17 -20.89
CA ARG A 135 11.56 5.35 -19.81
C ARG A 135 12.13 4.04 -19.29
N LEU A 136 11.89 2.90 -19.92
CA LEU A 136 12.25 1.56 -19.45
C LEU A 136 13.71 1.44 -19.04
N ASP A 137 14.62 1.99 -19.87
CA ASP A 137 16.07 1.91 -19.71
C ASP A 137 16.67 3.06 -18.88
N HIS A 138 15.86 4.04 -18.44
CA HIS A 138 16.33 5.16 -17.63
C HIS A 138 16.63 4.67 -16.21
N ARG A 139 17.79 5.08 -15.69
CA ARG A 139 18.16 4.81 -14.28
C ARG A 139 17.40 5.75 -13.35
N ALA A 140 17.22 5.34 -12.08
CA ALA A 140 16.48 6.11 -11.08
C ALA A 140 16.95 7.58 -10.98
N GLN A 141 18.25 7.86 -11.12
CA GLN A 141 18.81 9.22 -11.08
C GLN A 141 18.47 10.08 -12.30
N GLN A 142 18.07 9.48 -13.41
CA GLN A 142 17.68 10.16 -14.65
C GLN A 142 16.20 10.52 -14.69
N LEU A 143 15.44 10.07 -13.70
CA LEU A 143 13.99 10.26 -13.60
C LEU A 143 13.64 11.44 -12.68
N SER A 144 12.62 12.20 -13.05
CA SER A 144 12.02 13.20 -12.16
C SER A 144 11.38 12.56 -10.92
N GLY A 145 11.04 13.36 -9.89
CA GLY A 145 10.34 12.86 -8.70
C GLY A 145 9.04 12.12 -9.04
N GLY A 146 8.21 12.70 -9.90
CA GLY A 146 6.96 12.08 -10.35
C GLY A 146 7.18 10.82 -11.18
N GLU A 147 8.22 10.76 -12.03
CA GLU A 147 8.58 9.54 -12.76
C GLU A 147 9.08 8.44 -11.81
N ARG A 148 9.91 8.78 -10.81
CA ARG A 148 10.34 7.82 -9.77
C ARG A 148 9.18 7.25 -8.98
N GLN A 149 8.20 8.08 -8.63
CA GLN A 149 6.99 7.60 -7.94
C GLN A 149 6.16 6.69 -8.84
N ARG A 150 6.03 7.00 -10.13
CA ARG A 150 5.37 6.09 -11.08
C ARG A 150 6.10 4.75 -11.24
N VAL A 151 7.44 4.72 -11.21
CA VAL A 151 8.20 3.46 -11.16
C VAL A 151 7.88 2.68 -9.88
N ALA A 152 7.81 3.34 -8.72
CA ALA A 152 7.45 2.70 -7.45
C ALA A 152 6.01 2.14 -7.50
N ILE A 153 5.07 2.84 -8.11
CA ILE A 153 3.70 2.35 -8.33
C ILE A 153 3.71 1.14 -9.30
N ALA A 154 4.44 1.22 -10.43
CA ALA A 154 4.56 0.08 -11.35
C ALA A 154 5.11 -1.17 -10.65
N ARG A 155 6.12 -0.99 -9.77
CA ARG A 155 6.67 -2.06 -8.94
C ARG A 155 5.64 -2.62 -7.98
N ALA A 156 4.77 -1.78 -7.41
CA ALA A 156 3.72 -2.21 -6.49
C ALA A 156 2.63 -3.04 -7.20
N ILE A 157 2.30 -2.72 -8.47
CA ILE A 157 1.20 -3.38 -9.19
C ILE A 157 1.63 -4.52 -10.12
N VAL A 158 2.94 -4.77 -10.31
CA VAL A 158 3.44 -5.75 -11.30
C VAL A 158 3.07 -7.21 -10.99
N THR A 159 2.73 -7.50 -9.73
CA THR A 159 2.27 -8.82 -9.28
C THR A 159 0.75 -8.98 -9.39
N ASP A 160 0.02 -7.96 -9.86
CA ASP A 160 -1.44 -7.87 -9.82
C ASP A 160 -1.98 -8.10 -8.39
N PRO A 161 -1.56 -7.27 -7.41
CA PRO A 161 -1.84 -7.51 -6.00
C PRO A 161 -3.33 -7.32 -5.67
N LEU A 162 -3.78 -8.00 -4.63
CA LEU A 162 -5.12 -7.82 -4.07
C LEU A 162 -5.30 -6.42 -3.45
N LEU A 163 -4.22 -5.86 -2.90
CA LEU A 163 -4.21 -4.61 -2.13
C LEU A 163 -2.93 -3.80 -2.42
N VAL A 164 -3.08 -2.51 -2.68
CA VAL A 164 -1.98 -1.54 -2.71
C VAL A 164 -2.06 -0.64 -1.47
N LEU A 165 -1.00 -0.62 -0.68
CA LEU A 165 -0.80 0.26 0.46
C LEU A 165 0.12 1.41 0.07
N ALA A 166 -0.37 2.64 0.08
CA ALA A 166 0.37 3.84 -0.31
C ALA A 166 0.56 4.76 0.90
N ASP A 167 1.81 4.88 1.38
CA ASP A 167 2.20 5.73 2.50
C ASP A 167 2.70 7.07 1.97
N GLU A 168 1.93 8.15 2.22
CA GLU A 168 2.23 9.52 1.78
C GLU A 168 2.70 9.58 0.31
N PRO A 169 1.93 9.03 -0.65
CA PRO A 169 2.42 8.78 -2.01
C PRO A 169 2.76 10.06 -2.78
N THR A 170 2.38 11.23 -2.28
CA THR A 170 2.61 12.55 -2.89
C THR A 170 3.54 13.43 -2.06
N GLY A 171 3.92 13.01 -0.86
CA GLY A 171 4.61 13.86 0.12
C GLY A 171 6.01 14.34 -0.27
N ALA A 172 6.65 13.74 -1.30
CA ALA A 172 7.94 14.15 -1.84
C ALA A 172 7.81 14.89 -3.20
N LEU A 173 6.59 15.27 -3.62
CA LEU A 173 6.29 15.80 -4.95
C LEU A 173 5.74 17.23 -4.86
N ASP A 174 5.92 18.00 -5.94
CA ASP A 174 5.16 19.23 -6.13
C ASP A 174 3.67 18.95 -6.37
N THR A 175 2.84 19.97 -6.27
CA THR A 175 1.37 19.86 -6.39
C THR A 175 0.94 19.20 -7.68
N THR A 176 1.49 19.60 -8.82
CA THR A 176 1.10 19.05 -10.14
C THR A 176 1.45 17.57 -10.26
N ASN A 177 2.66 17.18 -9.84
CA ASN A 177 3.05 15.78 -9.83
C ASN A 177 2.25 14.98 -8.79
N GLY A 178 1.93 15.55 -7.65
CA GLY A 178 1.06 14.95 -6.63
C GLY A 178 -0.33 14.62 -7.17
N GLU A 179 -0.96 15.59 -7.85
CA GLU A 179 -2.26 15.37 -8.51
C GLU A 179 -2.21 14.26 -9.57
N ASN A 180 -1.16 14.24 -10.38
CA ASN A 180 -0.96 13.19 -11.39
C ASN A 180 -0.81 11.78 -10.74
N ILE A 181 -0.17 11.67 -9.58
CA ILE A 181 -0.06 10.41 -8.86
C ILE A 181 -1.41 10.00 -8.30
N MET A 182 -2.20 10.92 -7.72
CA MET A 182 -3.54 10.59 -7.22
C MET A 182 -4.48 10.16 -8.36
N ASN A 183 -4.47 10.85 -9.50
CA ASN A 183 -5.22 10.44 -10.71
C ASN A 183 -4.84 9.03 -11.17
N LEU A 184 -3.55 8.69 -11.12
CA LEU A 184 -3.08 7.35 -11.45
C LEU A 184 -3.62 6.29 -10.49
N LEU A 185 -3.59 6.53 -9.17
CA LEU A 185 -4.12 5.61 -8.16
C LEU A 185 -5.64 5.41 -8.32
N GLU A 186 -6.38 6.48 -8.59
CA GLU A 186 -7.82 6.41 -8.91
C GLU A 186 -8.11 5.61 -10.19
N THR A 187 -7.28 5.79 -11.22
CA THR A 187 -7.37 5.01 -12.46
C THR A 187 -7.12 3.52 -12.20
N LEU A 188 -6.11 3.17 -11.42
CA LEU A 188 -5.84 1.78 -11.03
C LEU A 188 -6.99 1.19 -10.22
N ASN A 189 -7.57 1.98 -9.31
CA ASN A 189 -8.74 1.55 -8.55
C ASN A 189 -9.96 1.31 -9.45
N SER A 190 -10.24 2.20 -10.41
CA SER A 190 -11.35 2.00 -11.36
C SER A 190 -11.18 0.75 -12.24
N GLN A 191 -9.95 0.24 -12.36
CA GLN A 191 -9.62 -1.03 -13.01
C GLN A 191 -9.73 -2.24 -12.07
N GLY A 192 -10.18 -2.05 -10.82
CA GLY A 192 -10.44 -3.11 -9.85
C GLY A 192 -9.34 -3.29 -8.77
N THR A 193 -8.26 -2.51 -8.78
CA THR A 193 -7.24 -2.58 -7.73
C THR A 193 -7.78 -1.98 -6.43
N THR A 194 -7.68 -2.70 -5.31
CA THR A 194 -7.97 -2.13 -3.98
C THR A 194 -6.81 -1.23 -3.56
N VAL A 195 -7.08 0.01 -3.16
CA VAL A 195 -6.04 0.99 -2.81
C VAL A 195 -6.34 1.62 -1.46
N VAL A 196 -5.35 1.60 -0.57
CA VAL A 196 -5.36 2.33 0.71
C VAL A 196 -4.28 3.39 0.68
N VAL A 197 -4.68 4.65 0.79
CA VAL A 197 -3.78 5.81 0.88
C VAL A 197 -3.71 6.28 2.32
N ILE A 198 -2.52 6.23 2.90
CA ILE A 198 -2.25 6.82 4.21
C ILE A 198 -1.68 8.21 3.98
N THR A 199 -2.31 9.22 4.58
CA THR A 199 -1.86 10.60 4.42
C THR A 199 -2.28 11.47 5.60
N HIS A 200 -1.54 12.55 5.83
CA HIS A 200 -1.94 13.64 6.72
C HIS A 200 -2.57 14.82 5.96
N ASP A 201 -2.56 14.77 4.62
CA ASP A 201 -3.16 15.79 3.77
C ASP A 201 -4.67 15.57 3.65
N ARG A 202 -5.43 16.54 4.20
CA ARG A 202 -6.89 16.50 4.16
C ARG A 202 -7.45 16.67 2.76
N GLN A 203 -6.80 17.43 1.89
CA GLN A 203 -7.29 17.65 0.52
C GLN A 203 -7.26 16.34 -0.27
N ILE A 204 -6.20 15.54 -0.10
CA ILE A 204 -6.12 14.20 -0.67
C ILE A 204 -7.20 13.30 -0.08
N ALA A 205 -7.36 13.31 1.25
CA ALA A 205 -8.31 12.45 1.92
C ALA A 205 -9.77 12.74 1.56
N ASP A 206 -10.12 14.04 1.44
CA ASP A 206 -11.48 14.48 1.10
C ASP A 206 -11.86 14.16 -0.37
N ARG A 207 -10.87 13.87 -1.20
CA ARG A 207 -11.05 13.47 -2.59
C ARG A 207 -11.44 11.99 -2.72
N LEU A 208 -11.10 11.14 -1.73
CA LEU A 208 -11.34 9.70 -1.81
C LEU A 208 -12.72 9.31 -1.26
N PRO A 209 -13.36 8.26 -1.84
CA PRO A 209 -14.74 7.91 -1.53
C PRO A 209 -14.96 7.43 -0.09
N ARG A 210 -13.93 6.87 0.56
CA ARG A 210 -14.00 6.42 1.96
C ARG A 210 -12.84 6.98 2.75
N ARG A 211 -13.13 7.55 3.92
CA ARG A 211 -12.14 8.13 4.82
C ARG A 211 -12.26 7.50 6.20
N ILE A 212 -11.12 7.08 6.74
CA ILE A 212 -10.95 6.52 8.08
C ILE A 212 -10.03 7.45 8.85
N GLU A 213 -10.41 7.84 10.07
CA GLU A 213 -9.58 8.67 10.95
C GLU A 213 -8.98 7.83 12.07
N LEU A 214 -7.64 7.89 12.19
CA LEU A 214 -6.87 7.28 13.26
C LEU A 214 -6.39 8.36 14.24
N ARG A 215 -6.63 8.17 15.55
CA ARG A 215 -6.19 9.05 16.63
C ARG A 215 -5.71 8.22 17.80
N ASP A 216 -4.47 8.48 18.25
CA ASP A 216 -3.85 7.85 19.43
C ASP A 216 -4.01 6.31 19.43
N GLY A 217 -3.78 5.70 18.26
CA GLY A 217 -3.86 4.25 18.06
C GLY A 217 -5.27 3.68 17.89
N HIS A 218 -6.33 4.50 17.91
CA HIS A 218 -7.73 4.08 17.77
C HIS A 218 -8.35 4.57 16.45
N LEU A 219 -9.28 3.78 15.87
CA LEU A 219 -10.17 4.27 14.83
C LEU A 219 -11.27 5.13 15.46
N VAL A 220 -11.34 6.41 15.10
CA VAL A 220 -12.32 7.34 15.67
C VAL A 220 -13.44 7.72 14.70
N ALA A 221 -13.25 7.51 13.40
CA ALA A 221 -14.28 7.73 12.39
C ALA A 221 -14.04 6.84 11.16
N ASP A 222 -15.15 6.42 10.51
CA ASP A 222 -15.17 5.74 9.21
C ASP A 222 -16.38 6.24 8.43
N SER A 223 -16.15 6.86 7.26
CA SER A 223 -17.21 7.43 6.43
C SER A 223 -18.09 6.40 5.71
N SER A 224 -17.74 5.11 5.75
CA SER A 224 -18.57 4.04 5.17
C SER A 224 -19.85 3.76 5.95
N GLY A 225 -20.07 4.43 7.10
CA GLY A 225 -21.20 4.18 7.99
C GLY A 225 -21.10 2.88 8.81
N ALA A 226 -20.01 2.12 8.68
CA ALA A 226 -19.69 1.06 9.61
C ALA A 226 -19.27 1.73 10.94
N ALA A 227 -20.10 1.61 11.96
CA ALA A 227 -19.85 2.20 13.27
C ALA A 227 -18.49 1.70 13.79
N ALA A 228 -17.61 2.64 14.11
CA ALA A 228 -16.49 2.35 14.97
C ALA A 228 -17.10 1.81 16.28
N HIS A 229 -16.92 0.54 16.57
CA HIS A 229 -17.29 0.01 17.89
C HIS A 229 -16.35 0.66 18.90
N VAL A 230 -16.91 1.57 19.69
CA VAL A 230 -16.27 2.20 20.86
C VAL A 230 -16.31 1.18 22.01
#